data_15a56b712b2edab894663ec3ee7d3d27
#
_entry.id   15a56b712b2edab894663ec3ee7d3d27
#
_cell.length_a   1.000
_cell.length_b   1.000
_cell.length_c   1.000
_cell.angle_alpha   90.00
_cell.angle_beta   90.00
_cell.angle_gamma   90.00
#
_symmetry.space_group_name_H-M   'P 1'
#
loop_
_entity.id
_entity.type
_entity.pdbx_description
1 polymer ?
#
loop_
_entity_poly.entity_id
_entity_poly.type
_entity_poly.pdbx_seq_one_letter_code
_entity_poly.pdbx_strand_id
1 'polypeptide(L)'
;MAVRPEEWNEELREEAKKYEEVIDRIIRTKKGIYKNDGIHCIISLSGLSGMNGSHFNFIRDSYLQAGWTSVEMKHDQREGSWMEFKYTKV
;
A
#
# COMPACT_ATOMS: atom_id res chain seq x y z
N MET A 1 -28.56 -8.67 11.20
CA MET A 1 -28.87 -7.73 10.12
C MET A 1 -27.74 -7.78 9.09
N ALA A 2 -28.10 -7.92 7.82
CA ALA A 2 -27.08 -8.06 6.78
C ALA A 2 -26.42 -6.71 6.48
N VAL A 3 -25.10 -6.72 6.34
CA VAL A 3 -24.34 -5.53 5.99
C VAL A 3 -24.60 -5.20 4.51
N ARG A 4 -24.86 -3.93 4.23
CA ARG A 4 -25.07 -3.48 2.85
C ARG A 4 -23.73 -3.38 2.13
N PRO A 5 -23.67 -3.68 0.82
CA PRO A 5 -22.41 -3.53 0.08
C PRO A 5 -21.81 -2.13 0.19
N GLU A 6 -22.64 -1.11 0.24
CA GLU A 6 -22.18 0.28 0.35
C GLU A 6 -21.50 0.54 1.68
N GLU A 7 -22.09 0.05 2.77
CA GLU A 7 -21.49 0.18 4.10
C GLU A 7 -20.18 -0.59 4.19
N TRP A 8 -20.14 -1.77 3.61
CA TRP A 8 -18.94 -2.58 3.58
C TRP A 8 -17.80 -1.88 2.84
N ASN A 9 -18.09 -1.24 1.70
CA ASN A 9 -17.11 -0.49 0.95
C ASN A 9 -16.59 0.71 1.73
N GLU A 10 -17.48 1.41 2.45
CA GLU A 10 -17.07 2.55 3.26
C GLU A 10 -16.15 2.12 4.41
N GLU A 11 -16.49 1.02 5.07
CA GLU A 11 -15.66 0.48 6.14
C GLU A 11 -14.29 0.08 5.63
N LEU A 12 -14.23 -0.59 4.48
CA LEU A 12 -12.96 -0.96 3.86
C LEU A 12 -12.13 0.27 3.50
N ARG A 13 -12.77 1.30 2.99
CA ARG A 13 -12.08 2.53 2.62
C ARG A 13 -11.50 3.22 3.85
N GLU A 14 -12.24 3.27 4.94
CA GLU A 14 -11.74 3.85 6.18
C GLU A 14 -10.59 3.05 6.76
N GLU A 15 -10.68 1.73 6.74
CA GLU A 15 -9.59 0.87 7.19
C GLU A 15 -8.36 1.05 6.30
N ALA A 16 -8.57 1.15 4.97
CA ALA A 16 -7.48 1.38 4.04
C ALA A 16 -6.78 2.70 4.32
N LYS A 17 -7.52 3.74 4.70
CA LYS A 17 -6.93 5.03 5.05
C LYS A 17 -6.01 4.93 6.26
N LYS A 18 -6.36 4.11 7.24
CA LYS A 18 -5.51 3.88 8.39
C LYS A 18 -4.20 3.22 7.99
N TYR A 19 -4.27 2.25 7.09
CA TYR A 19 -3.07 1.62 6.56
C TYR A 19 -2.23 2.60 5.75
N GLU A 20 -2.88 3.47 4.97
CA GLU A 20 -2.19 4.50 4.21
C GLU A 20 -1.40 5.44 5.11
N GLU A 21 -1.95 5.80 6.26
CA GLU A 21 -1.24 6.66 7.21
C GLU A 21 0.04 5.99 7.71
N VAL A 22 -0.03 4.69 8.00
CA VAL A 22 1.15 3.94 8.42
C VAL A 22 2.16 3.85 7.29
N ILE A 23 1.70 3.56 6.07
CA ILE A 23 2.55 3.46 4.90
C ILE A 23 3.25 4.79 4.61
N ASP A 24 2.51 5.89 4.64
CA ASP A 24 3.07 7.23 4.43
C ASP A 24 4.15 7.54 5.45
N ARG A 25 3.92 7.17 6.70
CA ARG A 25 4.90 7.39 7.76
C ARG A 25 6.19 6.63 7.47
N ILE A 26 6.07 5.38 7.04
CA ILE A 26 7.23 4.56 6.71
C ILE A 26 7.98 5.14 5.51
N ILE A 27 7.26 5.55 4.48
CA ILE A 27 7.87 6.14 3.29
C ILE A 27 8.64 7.40 3.67
N ARG A 28 8.06 8.25 4.51
CA ARG A 28 8.71 9.49 4.94
C ARG A 28 9.95 9.25 5.78
N THR A 29 9.94 8.23 6.65
CA THR A 29 11.06 7.96 7.54
C THR A 29 12.22 7.28 6.83
N LYS A 30 11.94 6.40 5.87
CA LYS A 30 12.99 5.63 5.21
C LYS A 30 13.56 6.28 3.97
N LYS A 31 12.99 7.38 3.51
CA LYS A 31 13.46 8.10 2.33
C LYS A 31 13.76 7.17 1.16
N GLY A 32 12.80 6.56 0.57
CA GLY A 32 12.93 5.63 -0.54
C GLY A 32 14.31 5.46 -1.17
N ILE A 33 14.56 4.33 -1.77
CA ILE A 33 15.84 4.06 -2.43
C ILE A 33 15.79 4.69 -3.82
N TYR A 34 16.67 5.68 -4.06
CA TYR A 34 16.79 6.30 -5.37
C TYR A 34 17.68 5.44 -6.24
N LYS A 35 17.14 5.01 -7.38
CA LYS A 35 17.92 4.34 -8.41
C LYS A 35 17.80 5.17 -9.68
N ASN A 36 18.90 5.80 -10.09
CA ASN A 36 18.93 6.60 -11.30
C ASN A 36 17.82 7.66 -11.29
N ASP A 37 16.72 7.44 -12.03
CA ASP A 37 15.66 8.42 -12.20
C ASP A 37 14.38 8.05 -11.48
N GLY A 38 14.48 7.21 -10.45
CA GLY A 38 13.27 6.73 -9.80
C GLY A 38 13.41 6.43 -8.32
N ILE A 39 12.31 6.08 -7.71
CA ILE A 39 12.23 5.72 -6.30
C ILE A 39 11.69 4.30 -6.22
N HIS A 40 12.32 3.47 -5.40
CA HIS A 40 11.85 2.13 -5.14
C HIS A 40 11.76 1.94 -3.62
N CYS A 41 10.56 1.74 -3.12
CA CYS A 41 10.29 1.64 -1.71
C CYS A 41 9.65 0.28 -1.39
N ILE A 42 10.20 -0.43 -0.42
CA ILE A 42 9.68 -1.73 0.00
C ILE A 42 9.15 -1.60 1.42
N ILE A 43 7.89 -2.00 1.62
CA ILE A 43 7.24 -1.91 2.91
C ILE A 43 6.78 -3.29 3.34
N SER A 44 7.32 -3.80 4.44
CA SER A 44 6.93 -5.08 4.99
C SER A 44 5.51 -5.04 5.54
N LEU A 45 4.71 -6.08 5.27
CA LEU A 45 3.36 -6.17 5.77
C LEU A 45 3.28 -6.62 7.23
N SER A 46 4.41 -6.93 7.85
CA SER A 46 4.42 -7.33 9.25
C SER A 46 3.87 -6.24 10.18
N GLY A 47 3.98 -4.98 9.77
CA GLY A 47 3.42 -3.85 10.51
C GLY A 47 2.00 -3.49 10.12
N LEU A 48 1.41 -4.21 9.17
CA LEU A 48 0.08 -3.93 8.65
C LEU A 48 -0.84 -5.12 8.90
N SER A 49 -0.94 -5.52 10.15
CA SER A 49 -1.75 -6.65 10.56
C SER A 49 -3.22 -6.45 10.18
N GLY A 50 -3.83 -7.48 9.61
CA GLY A 50 -5.23 -7.45 9.23
C GLY A 50 -5.52 -6.93 7.84
N MET A 51 -4.51 -6.44 7.12
CA MET A 51 -4.70 -5.99 5.75
C MET A 51 -4.92 -7.17 4.81
N ASN A 52 -5.90 -7.04 3.93
CA ASN A 52 -6.20 -8.08 2.93
C ASN A 52 -6.20 -7.49 1.52
N GLY A 53 -6.53 -8.34 0.53
CA GLY A 53 -6.53 -7.92 -0.87
C GLY A 53 -7.47 -6.78 -1.20
N SER A 54 -8.61 -6.71 -0.50
CA SER A 54 -9.57 -5.63 -0.72
C SER A 54 -9.01 -4.30 -0.25
N HIS A 55 -8.36 -4.28 0.91
CA HIS A 55 -7.67 -3.09 1.39
C HIS A 55 -6.56 -2.69 0.42
N PHE A 56 -5.81 -3.67 -0.06
CA PHE A 56 -4.71 -3.42 -0.99
C PHE A 56 -5.20 -2.72 -2.26
N ASN A 57 -6.34 -3.13 -2.81
CA ASN A 57 -6.87 -2.52 -4.02
C ASN A 57 -7.14 -1.03 -3.83
N PHE A 58 -7.74 -0.63 -2.70
CA PHE A 58 -7.97 0.78 -2.40
C PHE A 58 -6.66 1.53 -2.23
N ILE A 59 -5.71 0.94 -1.53
CA ILE A 59 -4.41 1.55 -1.28
C ILE A 59 -3.66 1.74 -2.60
N ARG A 60 -3.62 0.71 -3.43
CA ARG A 60 -2.96 0.78 -4.74
C ARG A 60 -3.53 1.92 -5.58
N ASP A 61 -4.86 1.98 -5.69
CA ASP A 61 -5.50 3.01 -6.49
C ASP A 61 -5.18 4.41 -5.97
N SER A 62 -5.17 4.58 -4.65
CA SER A 62 -4.87 5.85 -4.02
C SER A 62 -3.44 6.32 -4.34
N TYR A 63 -2.47 5.43 -4.24
CA TYR A 63 -1.07 5.77 -4.51
C TYR A 63 -0.80 5.95 -6.00
N LEU A 64 -1.47 5.19 -6.86
CA LEU A 64 -1.35 5.41 -8.31
C LEU A 64 -1.89 6.78 -8.69
N GLN A 65 -2.99 7.20 -8.09
CA GLN A 65 -3.53 8.53 -8.33
C GLN A 65 -2.62 9.64 -7.79
N ALA A 66 -1.88 9.33 -6.75
CA ALA A 66 -0.93 10.30 -6.17
C ALA A 66 0.33 10.47 -7.02
N GLY A 67 0.55 9.62 -8.01
CA GLY A 67 1.67 9.77 -8.94
C GLY A 67 2.66 8.61 -8.96
N TRP A 68 2.46 7.60 -8.14
CA TRP A 68 3.34 6.42 -8.16
C TRP A 68 3.13 5.65 -9.46
N THR A 69 4.22 5.16 -10.03
CA THR A 69 4.17 4.44 -11.31
C THR A 69 3.62 3.03 -11.13
N SER A 70 4.00 2.36 -10.04
CA SER A 70 3.60 0.98 -9.79
C SER A 70 3.48 0.72 -8.30
N VAL A 71 2.44 0.00 -7.91
CA VAL A 71 2.24 -0.45 -6.54
C VAL A 71 1.87 -1.92 -6.62
N GLU A 72 2.73 -2.79 -6.08
CA GLU A 72 2.54 -4.22 -6.16
C GLU A 72 2.64 -4.88 -4.79
N MET A 73 1.93 -5.98 -4.61
CA MET A 73 2.06 -6.82 -3.42
C MET A 73 2.84 -8.07 -3.80
N LYS A 74 3.89 -8.36 -3.05
CA LYS A 74 4.75 -9.52 -3.26
C LYS A 74 4.68 -10.44 -2.06
N HIS A 75 4.93 -11.69 -2.30
CA HIS A 75 4.91 -12.72 -1.26
C HIS A 75 6.04 -13.72 -1.46
N ASP A 76 6.73 -14.04 -0.38
CA ASP A 76 7.78 -15.05 -0.35
C ASP A 76 7.51 -15.98 0.83
N GLN A 77 7.65 -17.27 0.63
CA GLN A 77 7.41 -18.25 1.68
C GLN A 77 8.35 -18.09 2.88
N ARG A 78 9.55 -17.55 2.66
CA ARG A 78 10.54 -17.35 3.71
C ARG A 78 10.45 -15.99 4.38
N GLU A 79 10.23 -14.95 3.60
CA GLU A 79 10.28 -13.57 4.10
C GLU A 79 8.93 -12.95 4.39
N GLY A 80 7.85 -13.64 4.01
CA GLY A 80 6.50 -13.14 4.22
C GLY A 80 6.03 -12.27 3.07
N SER A 81 5.18 -11.30 3.36
CA SER A 81 4.59 -10.45 2.34
C SER A 81 5.09 -9.01 2.48
N TRP A 82 5.18 -8.32 1.36
CA TRP A 82 5.56 -6.91 1.35
C TRP A 82 4.90 -6.20 0.19
N MET A 83 4.90 -4.87 0.22
CA MET A 83 4.42 -4.03 -0.86
C MET A 83 5.61 -3.30 -1.49
N GLU A 84 5.62 -3.22 -2.81
CA GLU A 84 6.64 -2.48 -3.55
C GLU A 84 6.00 -1.26 -4.20
N PHE A 85 6.54 -0.09 -3.90
CA PHE A 85 6.12 1.17 -4.48
C PHE A 85 7.23 1.66 -5.39
N LYS A 86 6.92 1.87 -6.67
CA LYS A 86 7.90 2.32 -7.64
C LYS A 86 7.44 3.61 -8.29
N TYR A 87 8.35 4.53 -8.40
CA TYR A 87 8.13 5.75 -9.15
C TYR A 87 9.27 5.90 -10.17
N THR A 88 8.91 6.01 -11.43
CA THR A 88 9.88 6.21 -12.52
C THR A 88 9.63 7.58 -13.13
N LYS A 89 10.64 8.41 -13.09
CA LYS A 89 10.55 9.74 -13.68
C LYS A 89 10.62 9.61 -15.22
N VAL A 90 9.57 10.10 -15.85
CA VAL A 90 9.47 10.04 -17.32
C VAL A 90 10.08 11.27 -17.93
#